data_1b8ce40986d5bc2af0b1af84c5ff5922
#
_entry.id   1b8ce40986d5bc2af0b1af84c5ff5922
#
_cell.length_a   1.000
_cell.length_b   1.000
_cell.length_c   1.000
_cell.angle_alpha   90.00
_cell.angle_beta   90.00
_cell.angle_gamma   90.00
#
_symmetry.space_group_name_H-M   'P 1'
#
loop_
_entity.id
_entity.type
_entity.pdbx_description
1 polymer ?
#
loop_
_entity_poly.entity_id
_entity_poly.type
_entity_poly.pdbx_seq_one_letter_code
_entity_poly.pdbx_strand_id
1 'polypeptide(L)'
;MLYIGSHVGFKKDSQLLGSVREALSYGANTFMFYTGAPQNTSRYPIMDGLTLEAMALMKEHDFDYSKVVVHAPYIINLANDKDPEKFKFSVRFLQEELERCELLGIKSIVLHPGSHVGLGVDAAISNIAKGLNIILGTHDVTILLET
;
A
#
# COMPACT_ATOMS: atom_id res chain seq x y z
N MET A 1 12.02 21.00 2.66
CA MET A 1 12.78 20.09 1.77
C MET A 1 11.82 19.60 0.69
N LEU A 2 12.25 19.50 -0.57
CA LEU A 2 11.46 18.92 -1.65
C LEU A 2 11.69 17.41 -1.68
N TYR A 3 10.59 16.63 -1.69
CA TYR A 3 10.64 15.18 -1.84
C TYR A 3 10.32 14.81 -3.28
N ILE A 4 11.25 14.11 -3.94
CA ILE A 4 11.11 13.66 -5.31
C ILE A 4 11.47 12.17 -5.37
N GLY A 5 10.61 11.39 -5.97
CA GLY A 5 10.80 9.95 -6.13
C GLY A 5 9.96 9.39 -7.24
N SER A 6 10.03 8.08 -7.37
CA SER A 6 9.26 7.33 -8.36
C SER A 6 8.65 6.07 -7.74
N HIS A 7 7.85 5.40 -8.51
CA HIS A 7 7.42 4.05 -8.21
C HIS A 7 8.61 3.09 -8.43
N VAL A 8 8.92 2.25 -7.43
CA VAL A 8 10.02 1.28 -7.45
C VAL A 8 9.50 -0.14 -7.26
N GLY A 9 10.32 -1.12 -7.61
CA GLY A 9 9.98 -2.53 -7.47
C GLY A 9 10.07 -3.02 -6.02
N PHE A 10 9.31 -4.08 -5.72
CA PHE A 10 9.40 -4.85 -4.48
C PHE A 10 9.51 -6.33 -4.85
N LYS A 11 10.73 -6.83 -4.96
CA LYS A 11 11.02 -8.19 -5.44
C LYS A 11 11.13 -9.14 -4.26
N LYS A 12 10.76 -10.41 -4.47
CA LYS A 12 10.78 -11.46 -3.44
C LYS A 12 12.07 -11.50 -2.61
N ASP A 13 13.21 -11.48 -3.28
CA ASP A 13 14.50 -11.77 -2.65
C ASP A 13 15.21 -10.53 -2.08
N SER A 14 14.69 -9.33 -2.35
CA SER A 14 15.28 -8.07 -1.90
C SER A 14 14.31 -7.12 -1.19
N GLN A 15 13.02 -7.32 -1.36
CA GLN A 15 11.91 -6.62 -0.70
C GLN A 15 12.18 -5.10 -0.55
N LEU A 16 11.94 -4.52 0.62
CA LEU A 16 12.14 -3.10 0.88
C LEU A 16 13.60 -2.64 0.64
N LEU A 17 14.58 -3.48 0.95
CA LEU A 17 15.99 -3.16 0.69
C LEU A 17 16.25 -2.94 -0.80
N GLY A 18 15.67 -3.77 -1.65
CA GLY A 18 15.74 -3.59 -3.11
C GLY A 18 15.05 -2.32 -3.58
N SER A 19 13.92 -1.98 -2.99
CA SER A 19 13.18 -0.74 -3.28
C SER A 19 14.02 0.51 -2.94
N VAL A 20 14.65 0.53 -1.77
CA VAL A 20 15.55 1.63 -1.35
C VAL A 20 16.74 1.76 -2.30
N ARG A 21 17.41 0.66 -2.65
CA ARG A 21 18.54 0.68 -3.58
C ARG A 21 18.14 1.21 -4.96
N GLU A 22 16.96 0.82 -5.45
CA GLU A 22 16.43 1.31 -6.71
C GLU A 22 16.15 2.82 -6.66
N ALA A 23 15.50 3.31 -5.60
CA ALA A 23 15.25 4.74 -5.40
C ALA A 23 16.55 5.55 -5.33
N LEU A 24 17.54 5.06 -4.61
CA LEU A 24 18.88 5.69 -4.53
C LEU A 24 19.57 5.77 -5.89
N SER A 25 19.41 4.74 -6.73
CA SER A 25 20.00 4.72 -8.08
C SER A 25 19.47 5.82 -9.00
N TYR A 26 18.27 6.36 -8.70
CA TYR A 26 17.65 7.49 -9.40
C TYR A 26 17.95 8.84 -8.78
N GLY A 27 18.70 8.88 -7.65
CA GLY A 27 18.88 10.09 -6.87
C GLY A 27 17.61 10.56 -6.15
N ALA A 28 16.65 9.66 -5.95
CA ALA A 28 15.41 9.95 -5.24
C ALA A 28 15.64 10.05 -3.73
N ASN A 29 14.80 10.85 -3.05
CA ASN A 29 14.79 10.96 -1.59
C ASN A 29 13.45 10.53 -0.96
N THR A 30 12.57 9.94 -1.77
CA THR A 30 11.35 9.24 -1.38
C THR A 30 10.98 8.24 -2.48
N PHE A 31 10.03 7.36 -2.23
CA PHE A 31 9.51 6.43 -3.24
C PHE A 31 8.15 5.88 -2.85
N MET A 32 7.48 5.26 -3.84
CA MET A 32 6.26 4.49 -3.66
C MET A 32 6.45 3.08 -4.23
N PHE A 33 5.78 2.10 -3.68
CA PHE A 33 5.86 0.71 -4.15
C PHE A 33 4.61 -0.09 -3.81
N TYR A 34 4.40 -1.20 -4.52
CA TYR A 34 3.44 -2.25 -4.12
C TYR A 34 4.16 -3.30 -3.28
N THR A 35 3.51 -3.85 -2.26
CA THR A 35 4.11 -4.92 -1.42
C THR A 35 4.11 -6.29 -2.10
N GLY A 36 3.63 -6.37 -3.33
CA GLY A 36 3.56 -7.54 -4.21
C GLY A 36 3.00 -7.13 -5.56
N ALA A 37 2.65 -8.09 -6.42
CA ALA A 37 2.07 -7.77 -7.72
C ALA A 37 0.69 -7.11 -7.57
N PRO A 38 0.44 -5.93 -8.17
CA PRO A 38 -0.80 -5.16 -7.97
C PRO A 38 -2.03 -5.81 -8.63
N GLN A 39 -1.84 -6.74 -9.55
CA GLN A 39 -2.89 -7.42 -10.31
C GLN A 39 -3.33 -8.76 -9.71
N ASN A 40 -2.72 -9.24 -8.61
CA ASN A 40 -3.04 -10.50 -7.99
C ASN A 40 -2.87 -10.47 -6.46
N THR A 41 -3.20 -11.56 -5.81
CA THR A 41 -3.15 -11.71 -4.35
C THR A 41 -1.87 -12.40 -3.84
N SER A 42 -0.95 -12.74 -4.74
CA SER A 42 0.28 -13.43 -4.33
C SER A 42 1.15 -12.50 -3.51
N ARG A 43 1.46 -12.91 -2.27
CA ARG A 43 2.29 -12.16 -1.33
C ARG A 43 3.32 -13.09 -0.71
N TYR A 44 4.56 -12.65 -0.72
CA TYR A 44 5.63 -13.33 0.03
C TYR A 44 5.63 -12.81 1.47
N PRO A 45 6.00 -13.65 2.45
CA PRO A 45 6.23 -13.19 3.82
C PRO A 45 7.24 -12.03 3.85
N ILE A 46 6.98 -11.04 4.69
CA ILE A 46 7.94 -9.96 4.94
C ILE A 46 9.13 -10.53 5.71
N MET A 47 10.33 -10.20 5.25
CA MET A 47 11.58 -10.63 5.86
C MET A 47 12.14 -9.51 6.74
N ASP A 48 12.04 -9.65 8.05
CA ASP A 48 12.47 -8.64 9.03
C ASP A 48 13.92 -8.18 8.81
N GLY A 49 14.82 -9.11 8.48
CA GLY A 49 16.22 -8.79 8.20
C GLY A 49 16.38 -7.79 7.05
N LEU A 50 15.67 -8.01 5.94
CA LEU A 50 15.70 -7.10 4.79
C LEU A 50 15.05 -5.75 5.13
N THR A 51 14.02 -5.73 5.96
CA THR A 51 13.39 -4.51 6.44
C THR A 51 14.36 -3.70 7.31
N LEU A 52 15.06 -4.32 8.24
CA LEU A 52 16.06 -3.68 9.09
C LEU A 52 17.24 -3.12 8.29
N GLU A 53 17.75 -3.87 7.32
CA GLU A 53 18.79 -3.41 6.40
C GLU A 53 18.32 -2.22 5.55
N ALA A 54 17.08 -2.24 5.08
CA ALA A 54 16.48 -1.13 4.35
C ALA A 54 16.41 0.14 5.21
N MET A 55 15.96 0.01 6.46
CA MET A 55 15.89 1.12 7.42
C MET A 55 17.28 1.72 7.70
N ALA A 56 18.29 0.86 7.87
CA ALA A 56 19.66 1.31 8.08
C ALA A 56 20.19 2.10 6.87
N LEU A 57 19.97 1.57 5.65
CA LEU A 57 20.37 2.22 4.41
C LEU A 57 19.64 3.56 4.19
N MET A 58 18.34 3.62 4.49
CA MET A 58 17.57 4.86 4.42
C MET A 58 18.11 5.92 5.39
N LYS A 59 18.45 5.52 6.62
CA LYS A 59 19.06 6.41 7.62
C LYS A 59 20.42 6.91 7.16
N GLU A 60 21.26 6.07 6.56
CA GLU A 60 22.57 6.44 6.03
C GLU A 60 22.48 7.52 4.95
N HIS A 61 21.38 7.50 4.15
CA HIS A 61 21.14 8.42 3.05
C HIS A 61 20.11 9.53 3.36
N ASP A 62 19.84 9.79 4.64
CA ASP A 62 18.91 10.84 5.09
C ASP A 62 17.49 10.76 4.49
N PHE A 63 17.02 9.56 4.16
CA PHE A 63 15.63 9.36 3.77
C PHE A 63 14.69 9.61 4.95
N ASP A 64 13.67 10.41 4.73
CA ASP A 64 12.54 10.53 5.65
C ASP A 64 11.56 9.34 5.46
N TYR A 65 11.63 8.38 6.35
CA TYR A 65 10.80 7.18 6.31
C TYR A 65 9.29 7.49 6.27
N SER A 66 8.89 8.60 6.90
CA SER A 66 7.49 9.04 6.91
C SER A 66 6.96 9.49 5.54
N LYS A 67 7.83 9.67 4.56
CA LYS A 67 7.50 10.08 3.18
C LYS A 67 7.46 8.93 2.20
N VAL A 68 7.84 7.74 2.62
CA VAL A 68 7.69 6.53 1.82
C VAL A 68 6.25 6.04 1.88
N VAL A 69 5.68 5.65 0.75
CA VAL A 69 4.28 5.31 0.62
C VAL A 69 4.12 3.94 -0.04
N VAL A 70 3.26 3.10 0.52
CA VAL A 70 2.76 1.90 -0.16
C VAL A 70 1.58 2.27 -1.04
N HIS A 71 1.45 1.66 -2.20
CA HIS A 71 0.22 1.71 -3.01
C HIS A 71 -0.55 0.39 -2.88
N ALA A 72 -1.82 0.47 -2.53
CA ALA A 72 -2.68 -0.70 -2.46
C ALA A 72 -2.91 -1.29 -3.87
N PRO A 73 -3.04 -2.63 -3.99
CA PRO A 73 -3.34 -3.27 -5.26
C PRO A 73 -4.66 -2.78 -5.87
N TYR A 74 -4.65 -2.49 -7.16
CA TYR A 74 -5.85 -1.97 -7.85
C TYR A 74 -6.97 -3.01 -8.06
N ILE A 75 -6.75 -4.27 -7.66
CA ILE A 75 -7.82 -5.28 -7.63
C ILE A 75 -8.78 -5.10 -6.44
N ILE A 76 -8.43 -4.26 -5.45
CA ILE A 76 -9.31 -3.88 -4.36
C ILE A 76 -10.38 -2.93 -4.90
N ASN A 77 -11.67 -3.28 -4.70
CA ASN A 77 -12.80 -2.44 -5.06
C ASN A 77 -13.84 -2.45 -3.94
N LEU A 78 -13.80 -1.44 -3.08
CA LEU A 78 -14.75 -1.27 -1.97
C LEU A 78 -16.11 -0.73 -2.44
N ALA A 79 -16.21 -0.23 -3.67
CA ALA A 79 -17.43 0.33 -4.21
C ALA A 79 -18.46 -0.72 -4.64
N ASN A 80 -18.03 -1.98 -4.84
CA ASN A 80 -18.86 -3.03 -5.42
C ASN A 80 -19.36 -4.01 -4.37
N ASP A 81 -20.65 -3.91 -3.99
CA ASP A 81 -21.34 -4.87 -3.14
C ASP A 81 -22.40 -5.72 -3.87
N LYS A 82 -22.49 -5.61 -5.20
CA LYS A 82 -23.33 -6.55 -6.01
C LYS A 82 -22.97 -8.00 -5.75
N ASP A 83 -21.70 -8.24 -5.47
CA ASP A 83 -21.16 -9.53 -5.08
C ASP A 83 -20.59 -9.40 -3.66
N PRO A 84 -21.32 -9.86 -2.63
CA PRO A 84 -20.89 -9.76 -1.25
C PRO A 84 -19.52 -10.40 -0.97
N GLU A 85 -19.18 -11.46 -1.72
CA GLU A 85 -17.89 -12.13 -1.55
C GLU A 85 -16.73 -11.28 -2.09
N LYS A 86 -16.94 -10.55 -3.19
CA LYS A 86 -15.94 -9.60 -3.71
C LYS A 86 -15.74 -8.41 -2.79
N PHE A 87 -16.82 -7.90 -2.18
CA PHE A 87 -16.72 -6.85 -1.18
C PHE A 87 -15.91 -7.32 0.05
N LYS A 88 -16.27 -8.48 0.61
CA LYS A 88 -15.54 -9.07 1.74
C LYS A 88 -14.08 -9.34 1.40
N PHE A 89 -13.81 -9.84 0.20
CA PHE A 89 -12.45 -10.04 -0.31
C PHE A 89 -11.68 -8.73 -0.31
N SER A 90 -12.24 -7.64 -0.85
CA SER A 90 -11.59 -6.33 -0.92
C SER A 90 -11.27 -5.77 0.47
N VAL A 91 -12.20 -5.89 1.43
CA VAL A 91 -12.00 -5.49 2.82
C VAL A 91 -10.84 -6.27 3.45
N ARG A 92 -10.89 -7.62 3.37
CA ARG A 92 -9.86 -8.48 3.94
C ARG A 92 -8.50 -8.23 3.31
N PHE A 93 -8.44 -8.11 1.98
CA PHE A 93 -7.18 -7.91 1.28
C PHE A 93 -6.56 -6.54 1.58
N LEU A 94 -7.36 -5.51 1.78
CA LEU A 94 -6.86 -4.22 2.26
C LEU A 94 -6.31 -4.33 3.68
N GLN A 95 -6.96 -5.08 4.57
CA GLN A 95 -6.43 -5.34 5.92
C GLN A 95 -5.07 -6.05 5.88
N GLU A 96 -4.91 -7.05 5.00
CA GLU A 96 -3.64 -7.74 4.78
C GLU A 96 -2.54 -6.75 4.29
N GLU A 97 -2.87 -5.80 3.42
CA GLU A 97 -1.93 -4.77 2.98
C GLU A 97 -1.56 -3.78 4.09
N LEU A 98 -2.50 -3.41 4.96
CA LEU A 98 -2.22 -2.57 6.14
C LEU A 98 -1.29 -3.29 7.13
N GLU A 99 -1.53 -4.58 7.40
CA GLU A 99 -0.64 -5.41 8.22
C GLU A 99 0.78 -5.46 7.63
N ARG A 100 0.90 -5.60 6.33
CA ARG A 100 2.20 -5.55 5.63
C ARG A 100 2.88 -4.18 5.75
N CYS A 101 2.11 -3.09 5.68
CA CYS A 101 2.63 -1.75 5.96
C CYS A 101 3.23 -1.66 7.36
N GLU A 102 2.55 -2.17 8.38
CA GLU A 102 3.05 -2.19 9.76
C GLU A 102 4.33 -3.02 9.88
N LEU A 103 4.39 -4.22 9.30
CA LEU A 103 5.58 -5.05 9.28
C LEU A 103 6.78 -4.36 8.61
N LEU A 104 6.52 -3.55 7.60
CA LEU A 104 7.53 -2.75 6.91
C LEU A 104 7.82 -1.41 7.61
N GLY A 105 7.06 -1.04 8.65
CA GLY A 105 7.16 0.25 9.35
C GLY A 105 6.64 1.44 8.54
N ILE A 106 5.91 1.22 7.45
CA ILE A 106 5.35 2.27 6.59
C ILE A 106 4.02 2.76 7.17
N LYS A 107 3.84 4.08 7.23
CA LYS A 107 2.68 4.71 7.89
C LYS A 107 1.59 5.21 6.94
N SER A 108 1.78 5.06 5.63
CA SER A 108 0.82 5.56 4.64
C SER A 108 0.64 4.60 3.48
N ILE A 109 -0.61 4.38 3.11
CA ILE A 109 -1.00 3.58 1.94
C ILE A 109 -1.97 4.36 1.06
N VAL A 110 -1.68 4.45 -0.24
CA VAL A 110 -2.59 5.01 -1.25
C VAL A 110 -3.58 3.94 -1.68
N LEU A 111 -4.83 4.28 -1.76
CA LEU A 111 -5.92 3.41 -2.18
C LEU A 111 -6.79 4.06 -3.25
N HIS A 112 -6.91 3.45 -4.41
CA HIS A 112 -8.06 3.67 -5.29
C HIS A 112 -9.27 2.98 -4.65
N PRO A 113 -10.27 3.73 -4.15
CA PRO A 113 -11.33 3.14 -3.32
C PRO A 113 -12.25 2.20 -4.09
N GLY A 114 -12.32 2.36 -5.40
CA GLY A 114 -13.05 1.45 -6.28
C GLY A 114 -13.86 2.15 -7.38
N SER A 115 -14.52 1.33 -8.19
CA SER A 115 -15.40 1.73 -9.28
C SER A 115 -16.80 1.21 -9.04
N HIS A 116 -17.84 2.00 -9.37
CA HIS A 116 -19.24 1.70 -9.09
C HIS A 116 -19.83 0.54 -9.90
N VAL A 117 -19.15 0.09 -10.96
CA VAL A 117 -19.54 -1.06 -11.81
C VAL A 117 -21.03 -1.12 -12.18
N GLY A 118 -21.61 0.06 -12.46
CA GLY A 118 -23.04 0.20 -12.82
C GLY A 118 -24.02 0.27 -11.64
N LEU A 119 -23.55 0.40 -10.38
CA LEU A 119 -24.40 0.63 -9.21
C LEU A 119 -24.85 2.11 -9.06
N GLY A 120 -24.13 3.04 -9.70
CA GLY A 120 -24.29 4.46 -9.50
C GLY A 120 -23.34 5.01 -8.41
N VAL A 121 -23.12 6.33 -8.47
CA VAL A 121 -22.11 7.01 -7.63
C VAL A 121 -22.48 6.99 -6.15
N ASP A 122 -23.74 7.27 -5.80
CA ASP A 122 -24.18 7.33 -4.39
C ASP A 122 -24.07 6.00 -3.68
N ALA A 123 -24.45 4.90 -4.36
CA ALA A 123 -24.29 3.55 -3.84
C ALA A 123 -22.81 3.19 -3.67
N ALA A 124 -21.99 3.55 -4.64
CA ALA A 124 -20.55 3.32 -4.58
C ALA A 124 -19.89 4.04 -3.39
N ILE A 125 -20.20 5.32 -3.18
CA ILE A 125 -19.69 6.10 -2.04
C ILE A 125 -20.12 5.46 -0.70
N SER A 126 -21.39 5.05 -0.60
CA SER A 126 -21.90 4.37 0.60
C SER A 126 -21.16 3.07 0.89
N ASN A 127 -20.87 2.27 -0.13
CA ASN A 127 -20.14 1.02 -0.01
C ASN A 127 -18.68 1.23 0.37
N ILE A 128 -18.01 2.22 -0.23
CA ILE A 128 -16.65 2.62 0.14
C ILE A 128 -16.60 3.02 1.61
N ALA A 129 -17.51 3.89 2.06
CA ALA A 129 -17.59 4.30 3.45
C ALA A 129 -17.82 3.11 4.39
N LYS A 130 -18.69 2.18 4.03
CA LYS A 130 -18.93 0.94 4.77
C LYS A 130 -17.66 0.10 4.89
N GLY A 131 -16.95 -0.12 3.78
CA GLY A 131 -15.70 -0.89 3.76
C GLY A 131 -14.60 -0.23 4.60
N LEU A 132 -14.43 1.08 4.47
CA LEU A 132 -13.45 1.85 5.25
C LEU A 132 -13.77 1.82 6.75
N ASN A 133 -15.04 1.95 7.15
CA ASN A 133 -15.45 1.90 8.56
C ASN A 133 -15.14 0.56 9.24
N ILE A 134 -15.09 -0.54 8.49
CA ILE A 134 -14.64 -1.84 9.02
C ILE A 134 -13.14 -1.84 9.32
N ILE A 135 -12.37 -1.08 8.55
CA ILE A 135 -10.90 -1.15 8.54
C ILE A 135 -10.27 -0.04 9.39
N LEU A 136 -10.88 1.15 9.42
CA LEU A 136 -10.34 2.30 10.14
C LEU A 136 -10.16 1.98 11.62
N GLY A 137 -8.97 2.31 12.16
CA GLY A 137 -8.60 2.08 13.55
C GLY A 137 -8.13 0.66 13.87
N THR A 138 -8.05 -0.24 12.89
CA THR A 138 -7.50 -1.60 13.10
C THR A 138 -5.97 -1.63 13.02
N HIS A 139 -5.36 -0.67 12.33
CA HIS A 139 -3.91 -0.55 12.11
C HIS A 139 -3.45 0.90 12.25
N ASP A 140 -2.19 1.10 12.64
CA ASP A 140 -1.55 2.42 12.72
C ASP A 140 -0.96 2.84 11.36
N VAL A 141 -1.84 2.86 10.34
CA VAL A 141 -1.51 3.23 8.96
C VAL A 141 -2.58 4.17 8.42
N THR A 142 -2.16 5.28 7.85
CA THR A 142 -3.06 6.25 7.21
C THR A 142 -3.43 5.80 5.80
N ILE A 143 -4.72 5.70 5.51
CA ILE A 143 -5.23 5.42 4.16
C ILE A 143 -5.43 6.74 3.42
N LEU A 144 -4.73 6.91 2.30
CA LEU A 144 -4.80 8.06 1.41
C LEU A 144 -5.66 7.69 0.21
N LEU A 145 -6.83 8.33 0.05
CA LEU A 145 -7.72 8.03 -1.06
C LEU A 145 -7.26 8.77 -2.33
N GLU A 146 -7.06 8.02 -3.39
CA GLU A 146 -6.77 8.53 -4.73
C GLU A 146 -8.00 8.37 -5.62
N THR A 147 -8.52 9.50 -6.14
CA THR A 147 -9.76 9.58 -6.94
C THR A 147 -9.48 9.90 -8.40
#